data_15f7145f688a5dd0c3af4fc4273ac596
#
_entry.id   15f7145f688a5dd0c3af4fc4273ac596
#
_cell.length_a   1.000
_cell.length_b   1.000
_cell.length_c   1.000
_cell.angle_alpha   90.00
_cell.angle_beta   90.00
_cell.angle_gamma   90.00
#
_symmetry.space_group_name_H-M   'P 1'
#
loop_
_entity.id
_entity.type
_entity.pdbx_description
1 polymer ?
#
loop_
_entity_poly.entity_id
_entity_poly.type
_entity_poly.pdbx_seq_one_letter_code
_entity_poly.pdbx_strand_id
1 'polypeptide(L)'
;MPSAPSLQRPRAAQLSSAIGALLISVSPAHSQRVDHAEHHSYVTTDFRTESGVVLPRVTIVYGTYGHLNAARDNAVLLPSHYMATHHGYEWLIGPGLALDTAKLFLVATELFGNGHSSSPSNTPEPYHGPQFPVTTIRDNVEIVHRLLLDSLHITHLRAIIGFSMGAQQAFQWAVSYPDFADRIVATSGTAKTYGHGIVRLEGQIAALTADPTFNNGDFTSPPKKGLEAFGMVWAGWLYSQEWWRRELWKASAPAGTTLEQYMQRFRTNFLPGADANDLILQARTWEQHDVGKTPGFDGDVEKALRSIKVPFLYMPSETDLYFPVGDARYEQQFIPHVTFSPIPSIWGHPAGAGASPEDKAFLNRKIMEFLKAGGGGEKERD
;
A
#
# COMPACT_ATOMS: atom_id res chain seq x y z
N MET A 1 -22.25 47.27 -60.65
CA MET A 1 -22.62 46.62 -59.38
C MET A 1 -21.40 45.84 -58.92
N PRO A 2 -20.76 46.24 -57.83
CA PRO A 2 -19.55 45.56 -57.34
C PRO A 2 -19.92 44.45 -56.37
N SER A 3 -19.20 43.35 -56.49
CA SER A 3 -19.26 42.11 -55.73
C SER A 3 -18.77 42.30 -54.29
N ALA A 4 -19.49 41.67 -53.32
CA ALA A 4 -19.16 41.68 -51.93
C ALA A 4 -17.99 40.69 -51.58
N PRO A 5 -17.11 41.04 -50.62
CA PRO A 5 -16.02 40.16 -50.22
C PRO A 5 -16.48 39.08 -49.22
N SER A 6 -15.92 37.87 -49.37
CA SER A 6 -16.13 36.69 -48.53
C SER A 6 -15.46 36.88 -47.17
N LEU A 7 -16.21 36.70 -46.09
CA LEU A 7 -15.72 36.62 -44.71
C LEU A 7 -15.08 35.25 -44.46
N GLN A 8 -13.76 35.24 -44.26
CA GLN A 8 -13.01 34.09 -43.73
C GLN A 8 -13.27 33.95 -42.21
N ARG A 9 -13.70 32.77 -41.77
CA ARG A 9 -13.79 32.39 -40.36
C ARG A 9 -12.39 32.21 -39.77
N PRO A 10 -12.12 32.68 -38.54
CA PRO A 10 -10.84 32.42 -37.87
C PRO A 10 -10.77 30.93 -37.40
N ARG A 11 -9.63 30.33 -37.66
CA ARG A 11 -9.25 29.00 -37.15
C ARG A 11 -9.10 29.06 -35.62
N ALA A 12 -9.73 28.14 -34.92
CA ALA A 12 -9.54 27.92 -33.50
C ALA A 12 -8.08 27.49 -33.22
N ALA A 13 -7.41 28.29 -32.41
CA ALA A 13 -6.08 27.96 -31.90
C ALA A 13 -6.23 26.93 -30.80
N GLN A 14 -5.64 25.76 -30.99
CA GLN A 14 -5.45 24.75 -29.95
C GLN A 14 -4.40 25.29 -28.96
N LEU A 15 -4.82 25.57 -27.74
CA LEU A 15 -3.93 25.83 -26.61
C LEU A 15 -3.37 24.50 -26.11
N SER A 16 -2.16 24.16 -26.52
CA SER A 16 -1.37 23.10 -25.91
C SER A 16 -0.84 23.61 -24.56
N SER A 17 -1.31 23.00 -23.47
CA SER A 17 -0.79 23.25 -22.12
C SER A 17 0.61 22.64 -22.01
N ALA A 18 1.65 23.46 -22.17
CA ALA A 18 3.01 23.10 -21.83
C ALA A 18 3.19 23.22 -20.31
N ILE A 19 3.28 22.09 -19.61
CA ILE A 19 3.77 22.04 -18.23
C ILE A 19 5.28 22.27 -18.30
N GLY A 20 5.71 23.45 -17.86
CA GLY A 20 7.13 23.81 -17.77
C GLY A 20 7.85 22.96 -16.75
N ALA A 21 8.63 21.98 -17.21
CA ALA A 21 9.62 21.31 -16.40
C ALA A 21 10.81 22.26 -16.22
N LEU A 22 11.11 22.61 -14.98
CA LEU A 22 12.32 23.35 -14.61
C LEU A 22 13.52 22.41 -14.82
N LEU A 23 14.21 22.56 -15.94
CA LEU A 23 15.45 21.87 -16.25
C LEU A 23 16.58 22.44 -15.36
N ILE A 24 16.86 21.79 -14.25
CA ILE A 24 18.15 21.92 -13.58
C ILE A 24 19.10 21.03 -14.38
N SER A 25 20.04 21.64 -15.09
CA SER A 25 21.13 20.95 -15.78
C SER A 25 22.06 20.30 -14.74
N VAL A 26 21.83 19.03 -14.47
CA VAL A 26 22.78 18.14 -13.79
C VAL A 26 23.48 17.36 -14.86
N SER A 27 24.82 17.36 -14.84
CA SER A 27 25.75 16.56 -15.68
C SER A 27 25.26 15.11 -15.80
N PRO A 28 25.62 14.38 -16.89
CA PRO A 28 25.09 13.03 -17.12
C PRO A 28 25.65 12.05 -16.10
N ALA A 29 25.03 11.99 -14.94
CA ALA A 29 25.03 10.78 -14.13
C ALA A 29 24.20 9.76 -14.91
N HIS A 30 24.73 8.58 -15.13
CA HIS A 30 24.10 7.45 -15.79
C HIS A 30 22.59 7.42 -15.49
N SER A 31 21.76 7.51 -16.54
CA SER A 31 20.33 7.29 -16.40
C SER A 31 20.16 5.87 -15.89
N GLN A 32 19.93 5.75 -14.58
CA GLN A 32 19.57 4.49 -13.99
C GLN A 32 18.25 4.06 -14.63
N ARG A 33 18.26 2.98 -15.39
CA ARG A 33 17.04 2.33 -15.83
C ARG A 33 16.26 1.98 -14.59
N VAL A 34 15.15 2.65 -14.36
CA VAL A 34 14.10 2.14 -13.45
C VAL A 34 13.55 0.92 -14.19
N ASP A 35 13.75 -0.26 -13.62
CA ASP A 35 13.11 -1.45 -14.14
C ASP A 35 11.60 -1.25 -14.00
N HIS A 36 10.89 -1.26 -15.14
CA HIS A 36 9.45 -1.20 -15.13
C HIS A 36 8.89 -2.55 -14.69
N ALA A 37 7.81 -2.51 -13.91
CA ALA A 37 7.09 -3.73 -13.55
C ALA A 37 6.61 -4.47 -14.80
N GLU A 38 6.81 -5.79 -14.83
CA GLU A 38 6.01 -6.64 -15.70
C GLU A 38 4.66 -6.86 -15.02
N HIS A 39 3.58 -6.47 -15.70
CA HIS A 39 2.21 -6.53 -15.17
C HIS A 39 1.59 -7.89 -15.42
N HIS A 40 0.99 -8.47 -14.38
CA HIS A 40 0.40 -9.81 -14.40
C HIS A 40 -0.95 -9.86 -13.67
N SER A 41 -1.71 -10.92 -13.96
CA SER A 41 -2.92 -11.27 -13.24
C SER A 41 -2.92 -12.76 -12.89
N TYR A 42 -3.10 -13.10 -11.64
CA TYR A 42 -3.36 -14.44 -11.17
C TYR A 42 -4.87 -14.66 -11.02
N VAL A 43 -5.38 -15.71 -11.63
CA VAL A 43 -6.80 -16.06 -11.59
C VAL A 43 -6.95 -17.44 -10.99
N THR A 44 -7.85 -17.57 -10.01
CA THR A 44 -8.26 -18.87 -9.46
C THR A 44 -9.77 -18.92 -9.27
N THR A 45 -10.29 -20.12 -9.06
CA THR A 45 -11.72 -20.38 -8.84
C THR A 45 -11.96 -20.89 -7.42
N ASP A 46 -13.22 -20.80 -6.99
CA ASP A 46 -13.70 -21.37 -5.73
C ASP A 46 -12.89 -20.92 -4.50
N PHE A 47 -12.53 -19.63 -4.47
CA PHE A 47 -11.83 -19.06 -3.34
C PHE A 47 -12.78 -18.85 -2.16
N ARG A 48 -12.53 -19.56 -1.08
CA ARG A 48 -13.30 -19.43 0.17
C ARG A 48 -12.65 -18.35 1.04
N THR A 49 -13.40 -17.31 1.33
CA THR A 49 -13.02 -16.25 2.27
C THR A 49 -13.18 -16.75 3.72
N GLU A 50 -12.59 -16.05 4.68
CA GLU A 50 -12.76 -16.32 6.11
C GLU A 50 -14.22 -16.20 6.58
N SER A 51 -14.99 -15.32 5.92
CA SER A 51 -16.43 -15.22 6.19
C SER A 51 -17.23 -16.46 5.75
N GLY A 52 -16.57 -17.41 5.07
CA GLY A 52 -17.19 -18.65 4.56
C GLY A 52 -17.80 -18.52 3.18
N VAL A 53 -17.86 -17.32 2.61
CA VAL A 53 -18.34 -17.08 1.25
C VAL A 53 -17.35 -17.67 0.24
N VAL A 54 -17.86 -18.36 -0.77
CA VAL A 54 -17.04 -18.89 -1.87
C VAL A 54 -17.21 -17.98 -3.08
N LEU A 55 -16.14 -17.28 -3.45
CA LEU A 55 -16.09 -16.52 -4.69
C LEU A 55 -15.75 -17.48 -5.84
N PRO A 56 -16.63 -17.60 -6.85
CA PRO A 56 -16.46 -18.57 -7.95
C PRO A 56 -15.25 -18.27 -8.83
N ARG A 57 -14.83 -17.02 -8.88
CA ARG A 57 -13.65 -16.54 -9.59
C ARG A 57 -13.06 -15.35 -8.87
N VAL A 58 -11.76 -15.38 -8.64
CA VAL A 58 -11.00 -14.25 -8.10
C VAL A 58 -9.78 -13.95 -8.97
N THR A 59 -9.42 -12.68 -9.03
CA THR A 59 -8.26 -12.16 -9.74
C THR A 59 -7.42 -11.34 -8.78
N ILE A 60 -6.12 -11.59 -8.73
CA ILE A 60 -5.13 -10.73 -8.06
C ILE A 60 -4.19 -10.17 -9.12
N VAL A 61 -4.12 -8.84 -9.17
CA VAL A 61 -3.15 -8.12 -10.01
C VAL A 61 -1.83 -8.04 -9.25
N TYR A 62 -0.73 -8.20 -9.96
CA TYR A 62 0.61 -8.06 -9.39
C TYR A 62 1.62 -7.62 -10.45
N GLY A 63 2.73 -7.06 -10.00
CA GLY A 63 3.88 -6.73 -10.83
C GLY A 63 5.10 -7.53 -10.42
N THR A 64 6.00 -7.82 -11.37
CA THR A 64 7.30 -8.41 -11.08
C THR A 64 8.43 -7.52 -11.58
N TYR A 65 9.57 -7.54 -10.87
CA TYR A 65 10.78 -6.79 -11.22
C TYR A 65 12.00 -7.70 -11.06
N GLY A 66 12.98 -7.59 -11.96
CA GLY A 66 14.17 -8.43 -11.93
C GLY A 66 13.89 -9.88 -12.36
N HIS A 67 14.78 -10.79 -11.99
CA HIS A 67 14.70 -12.19 -12.43
C HIS A 67 14.90 -13.16 -11.27
N LEU A 68 14.06 -14.20 -11.22
CA LEU A 68 14.21 -15.30 -10.29
C LEU A 68 15.46 -16.11 -10.68
N ASN A 69 16.40 -16.27 -9.73
CA ASN A 69 17.62 -17.01 -9.99
C ASN A 69 17.39 -18.52 -10.04
N ALA A 70 18.41 -19.29 -10.50
CA ALA A 70 18.29 -20.74 -10.63
C ALA A 70 18.05 -21.47 -9.29
N ALA A 71 18.57 -20.93 -8.19
CA ALA A 71 18.35 -21.46 -6.83
C ALA A 71 16.97 -21.11 -6.29
N ARG A 72 16.27 -20.13 -6.89
CA ARG A 72 14.94 -19.63 -6.49
C ARG A 72 14.90 -19.09 -5.05
N ASP A 73 16.01 -18.53 -4.56
CA ASP A 73 16.21 -18.05 -3.20
C ASP A 73 16.30 -16.52 -3.08
N ASN A 74 16.08 -15.80 -4.20
CA ASN A 74 16.18 -14.34 -4.28
C ASN A 74 14.82 -13.61 -4.37
N ALA A 75 13.70 -14.31 -4.14
CA ALA A 75 12.37 -13.74 -4.25
C ALA A 75 12.02 -12.90 -3.01
N VAL A 76 11.50 -11.69 -3.23
CA VAL A 76 11.00 -10.77 -2.19
C VAL A 76 9.56 -10.40 -2.50
N LEU A 77 8.68 -10.52 -1.52
CA LEU A 77 7.28 -10.13 -1.61
C LEU A 77 7.07 -8.70 -1.11
N LEU A 78 6.34 -7.91 -1.89
CA LEU A 78 5.98 -6.51 -1.62
C LEU A 78 4.45 -6.37 -1.62
N PRO A 79 3.75 -6.72 -0.53
CA PRO A 79 2.30 -6.59 -0.47
C PRO A 79 1.88 -5.13 -0.44
N SER A 80 0.93 -4.73 -1.30
CA SER A 80 0.46 -3.34 -1.39
C SER A 80 -0.33 -2.90 -0.15
N HIS A 81 -0.66 -1.62 -0.12
CA HIS A 81 -1.41 -0.98 0.97
C HIS A 81 -2.74 -0.42 0.45
N TYR A 82 -3.48 0.30 1.30
CA TYR A 82 -4.81 0.83 1.02
C TYR A 82 -4.87 1.54 -0.34
N MET A 83 -5.77 1.06 -1.22
CA MET A 83 -6.01 1.57 -2.59
C MET A 83 -4.75 1.69 -3.47
N ALA A 84 -3.63 1.07 -3.07
CA ALA A 84 -2.41 1.10 -3.84
C ALA A 84 -2.37 0.00 -4.91
N THR A 85 -1.56 0.27 -5.93
CA THR A 85 -1.17 -0.71 -6.94
C THR A 85 0.19 -1.32 -6.62
N HIS A 86 0.64 -2.26 -7.44
CA HIS A 86 1.97 -2.88 -7.34
C HIS A 86 3.15 -1.90 -7.55
N HIS A 87 2.89 -0.65 -7.96
CA HIS A 87 3.90 0.40 -8.11
C HIS A 87 4.29 1.10 -6.79
N GLY A 88 3.62 0.80 -5.68
CA GLY A 88 3.77 1.51 -4.41
C GLY A 88 5.19 1.48 -3.79
N TYR A 89 6.06 0.57 -4.23
CA TYR A 89 7.42 0.41 -3.72
C TYR A 89 8.52 0.85 -4.68
N GLU A 90 8.19 1.38 -5.87
CA GLU A 90 9.19 1.75 -6.89
C GLU A 90 10.24 2.76 -6.41
N TRP A 91 9.90 3.58 -5.41
CA TRP A 91 10.84 4.50 -4.78
C TRP A 91 12.01 3.83 -4.04
N LEU A 92 11.89 2.52 -3.73
CA LEU A 92 12.89 1.69 -3.03
C LEU A 92 13.59 0.72 -3.99
N ILE A 93 13.15 0.65 -5.27
CA ILE A 93 13.63 -0.29 -6.28
C ILE A 93 14.68 0.37 -7.17
N GLY A 94 15.83 -0.27 -7.33
CA GLY A 94 16.86 0.15 -8.29
C GLY A 94 18.29 -0.11 -7.83
N PRO A 95 19.26 0.14 -8.72
CA PRO A 95 20.67 -0.04 -8.41
C PRO A 95 21.11 0.78 -7.19
N GLY A 96 21.76 0.13 -6.22
CA GLY A 96 22.23 0.78 -4.99
C GLY A 96 21.14 1.06 -3.96
N LEU A 97 19.87 0.73 -4.24
CA LEU A 97 18.77 0.77 -3.29
C LEU A 97 18.60 -0.61 -2.61
N ALA A 98 17.75 -0.65 -1.60
CA ALA A 98 17.50 -1.87 -0.84
C ALA A 98 16.94 -3.01 -1.69
N LEU A 99 16.15 -2.67 -2.72
CA LEU A 99 15.51 -3.58 -3.65
C LEU A 99 16.23 -3.52 -5.03
N ASP A 100 17.47 -3.99 -5.05
CA ASP A 100 18.30 -4.05 -6.26
C ASP A 100 17.89 -5.25 -7.14
N THR A 101 17.22 -4.96 -8.25
CA THR A 101 16.70 -5.96 -9.21
C THR A 101 17.78 -6.74 -9.96
N ALA A 102 19.04 -6.27 -9.93
CA ALA A 102 20.16 -7.08 -10.42
C ALA A 102 20.42 -8.32 -9.54
N LYS A 103 19.88 -8.34 -8.31
CA LYS A 103 20.09 -9.40 -7.31
C LYS A 103 18.80 -10.06 -6.85
N LEU A 104 17.70 -9.32 -6.86
CA LEU A 104 16.42 -9.72 -6.29
C LEU A 104 15.37 -9.88 -7.38
N PHE A 105 14.50 -10.85 -7.19
CA PHE A 105 13.24 -10.96 -7.90
C PHE A 105 12.12 -10.46 -6.99
N LEU A 106 11.45 -9.38 -7.39
CA LEU A 106 10.43 -8.74 -6.59
C LEU A 106 9.05 -9.12 -7.12
N VAL A 107 8.15 -9.50 -6.22
CA VAL A 107 6.74 -9.76 -6.49
C VAL A 107 5.93 -8.75 -5.70
N ALA A 108 5.38 -7.75 -6.38
CA ALA A 108 4.55 -6.71 -5.79
C ALA A 108 3.08 -7.01 -6.05
N THR A 109 2.30 -7.31 -5.01
CA THR A 109 0.91 -7.78 -5.14
C THR A 109 -0.09 -6.71 -4.73
N GLU A 110 -1.28 -6.74 -5.35
CA GLU A 110 -2.39 -5.85 -5.02
C GLU A 110 -3.41 -6.55 -4.13
N LEU A 111 -4.15 -5.77 -3.34
CA LEU A 111 -5.19 -6.25 -2.41
C LEU A 111 -6.53 -6.44 -3.11
N PHE A 112 -7.39 -7.29 -2.58
CA PHE A 112 -8.83 -7.24 -2.84
C PHE A 112 -9.37 -5.83 -2.58
N GLY A 113 -10.31 -5.39 -3.40
CA GLY A 113 -11.01 -4.13 -3.19
C GLY A 113 -10.27 -2.88 -3.63
N ASN A 114 -9.18 -2.98 -4.40
CA ASN A 114 -8.49 -1.80 -4.91
C ASN A 114 -8.97 -1.32 -6.31
N GLY A 115 -10.01 -1.96 -6.85
CA GLY A 115 -10.55 -1.66 -8.18
C GLY A 115 -9.84 -2.36 -9.34
N HIS A 116 -8.69 -3.01 -9.11
CA HIS A 116 -7.91 -3.75 -10.12
C HIS A 116 -7.95 -5.26 -9.87
N SER A 117 -7.59 -5.71 -8.67
CA SER A 117 -7.90 -7.05 -8.19
C SER A 117 -9.40 -7.20 -7.98
N SER A 118 -9.88 -8.42 -7.72
CA SER A 118 -11.31 -8.64 -7.43
C SER A 118 -11.83 -7.68 -6.36
N SER A 119 -12.83 -6.93 -6.70
CA SER A 119 -13.35 -5.79 -5.95
C SER A 119 -14.88 -5.71 -6.08
N PRO A 120 -15.58 -5.04 -5.16
CA PRO A 120 -16.99 -4.70 -5.32
C PRO A 120 -17.32 -4.13 -6.70
N SER A 121 -16.51 -3.20 -7.20
CA SER A 121 -16.77 -2.47 -8.46
C SER A 121 -16.61 -3.33 -9.72
N ASN A 122 -15.82 -4.40 -9.70
CA ASN A 122 -15.47 -5.18 -10.89
C ASN A 122 -15.88 -6.65 -10.85
N THR A 123 -16.47 -7.11 -9.76
CA THR A 123 -16.97 -8.49 -9.64
C THR A 123 -18.43 -8.56 -10.13
N PRO A 124 -18.78 -9.56 -10.95
CA PRO A 124 -20.16 -9.69 -11.43
C PRO A 124 -21.12 -10.16 -10.34
N GLU A 125 -22.44 -10.00 -10.60
CA GLU A 125 -23.48 -10.58 -9.76
C GLU A 125 -23.25 -12.08 -9.51
N PRO A 126 -23.56 -12.63 -8.34
CA PRO A 126 -24.28 -11.97 -7.22
C PRO A 126 -23.36 -11.24 -6.22
N TYR A 127 -22.10 -11.04 -6.53
CA TYR A 127 -21.09 -10.42 -5.64
C TYR A 127 -20.67 -9.01 -6.07
N HIS A 128 -21.50 -8.32 -6.85
CA HIS A 128 -21.26 -6.94 -7.26
C HIS A 128 -21.58 -5.95 -6.14
N GLY A 129 -20.89 -4.81 -6.11
CA GLY A 129 -21.17 -3.71 -5.20
C GLY A 129 -21.21 -4.12 -3.71
N PRO A 130 -22.26 -3.75 -2.96
CA PRO A 130 -22.38 -4.04 -1.54
C PRO A 130 -22.52 -5.53 -1.19
N GLN A 131 -22.73 -6.40 -2.20
CA GLN A 131 -22.83 -7.85 -2.02
C GLN A 131 -21.46 -8.54 -2.02
N PHE A 132 -20.38 -7.82 -2.34
CA PHE A 132 -19.04 -8.38 -2.25
C PHE A 132 -18.70 -8.72 -0.80
N PRO A 133 -18.18 -9.94 -0.51
CA PRO A 133 -17.88 -10.31 0.86
C PRO A 133 -16.78 -9.45 1.45
N VAL A 134 -16.90 -9.10 2.72
CA VAL A 134 -15.80 -8.48 3.43
C VAL A 134 -14.64 -9.46 3.50
N THR A 135 -13.51 -9.06 2.95
CA THR A 135 -12.26 -9.82 3.00
C THR A 135 -11.39 -9.37 4.18
N THR A 136 -10.52 -10.24 4.63
CA THR A 136 -9.57 -9.96 5.72
C THR A 136 -8.15 -9.81 5.17
N ILE A 137 -7.22 -9.33 6.01
CA ILE A 137 -5.77 -9.36 5.68
C ILE A 137 -5.33 -10.81 5.46
N ARG A 138 -5.89 -11.78 6.20
CA ARG A 138 -5.54 -13.19 6.04
C ARG A 138 -6.07 -13.75 4.71
N ASP A 139 -7.24 -13.35 4.23
CA ASP A 139 -7.71 -13.70 2.88
C ASP A 139 -6.74 -13.22 1.80
N ASN A 140 -6.21 -11.99 1.94
CA ASN A 140 -5.22 -11.43 1.02
C ASN A 140 -3.89 -12.20 1.09
N VAL A 141 -3.44 -12.61 2.27
CA VAL A 141 -2.24 -13.46 2.45
C VAL A 141 -2.47 -14.83 1.84
N GLU A 142 -3.62 -15.46 2.05
CA GLU A 142 -3.95 -16.78 1.52
C GLU A 142 -3.95 -16.82 -0.02
N ILE A 143 -4.59 -15.85 -0.66
CA ILE A 143 -4.64 -15.81 -2.13
C ILE A 143 -3.26 -15.53 -2.73
N VAL A 144 -2.43 -14.72 -2.08
CA VAL A 144 -1.06 -14.46 -2.53
C VAL A 144 -0.17 -15.68 -2.29
N HIS A 145 -0.38 -16.43 -1.20
CA HIS A 145 0.32 -17.69 -0.97
C HIS A 145 0.06 -18.69 -2.10
N ARG A 146 -1.21 -18.83 -2.54
CA ARG A 146 -1.55 -19.66 -3.72
C ARG A 146 -0.89 -19.14 -5.00
N LEU A 147 -0.92 -17.81 -5.23
CA LEU A 147 -0.24 -17.20 -6.39
C LEU A 147 1.25 -17.59 -6.42
N LEU A 148 1.94 -17.48 -5.28
CA LEU A 148 3.37 -17.82 -5.19
C LEU A 148 3.63 -19.30 -5.50
N LEU A 149 2.81 -20.21 -4.96
CA LEU A 149 2.98 -21.64 -5.16
C LEU A 149 2.55 -22.10 -6.56
N ASP A 150 1.34 -21.73 -6.98
CA ASP A 150 0.68 -22.31 -8.16
C ASP A 150 1.19 -21.67 -9.46
N SER A 151 1.41 -20.36 -9.46
CA SER A 151 1.77 -19.61 -10.67
C SER A 151 3.27 -19.34 -10.79
N LEU A 152 3.91 -18.91 -9.69
CA LEU A 152 5.32 -18.56 -9.70
C LEU A 152 6.23 -19.71 -9.24
N HIS A 153 5.66 -20.78 -8.68
CA HIS A 153 6.38 -21.92 -8.11
C HIS A 153 7.46 -21.49 -7.09
N ILE A 154 7.15 -20.47 -6.30
CA ILE A 154 7.99 -19.95 -5.21
C ILE A 154 7.48 -20.58 -3.91
N THR A 155 8.31 -21.40 -3.30
CA THR A 155 8.00 -22.11 -2.05
C THR A 155 8.64 -21.47 -0.84
N HIS A 156 9.49 -20.46 -1.04
CA HIS A 156 10.17 -19.72 0.03
C HIS A 156 10.55 -18.34 -0.45
N LEU A 157 10.52 -17.36 0.46
CA LEU A 157 10.86 -15.97 0.20
C LEU A 157 12.11 -15.53 0.98
N ARG A 158 12.99 -14.80 0.33
CA ARG A 158 14.11 -14.13 1.00
C ARG A 158 13.63 -13.09 2.01
N ALA A 159 12.57 -12.37 1.69
CA ALA A 159 11.95 -11.39 2.60
C ALA A 159 10.51 -11.05 2.20
N ILE A 160 9.76 -10.53 3.17
CA ILE A 160 8.49 -9.84 2.96
C ILE A 160 8.65 -8.42 3.49
N ILE A 161 8.36 -7.41 2.66
CA ILE A 161 8.54 -6.00 3.02
C ILE A 161 7.22 -5.27 2.79
N GLY A 162 6.60 -4.81 3.87
CA GLY A 162 5.28 -4.18 3.84
C GLY A 162 5.26 -2.79 4.47
N PHE A 163 4.47 -1.89 3.87
CA PHE A 163 4.10 -0.58 4.40
C PHE A 163 2.60 -0.53 4.68
N SER A 164 2.18 0.10 5.79
CA SER A 164 0.76 0.32 6.11
C SER A 164 -0.03 -1.01 6.15
N MET A 165 -1.12 -1.17 5.39
CA MET A 165 -1.80 -2.47 5.24
C MET A 165 -0.88 -3.56 4.66
N GLY A 166 0.16 -3.20 3.89
CA GLY A 166 1.21 -4.14 3.49
C GLY A 166 2.03 -4.63 4.68
N ALA A 167 2.27 -3.78 5.68
CA ALA A 167 2.88 -4.19 6.94
C ALA A 167 1.96 -5.11 7.76
N GLN A 168 0.65 -4.84 7.79
CA GLN A 168 -0.33 -5.78 8.37
C GLN A 168 -0.28 -7.15 7.70
N GLN A 169 -0.15 -7.19 6.36
CA GLN A 169 0.06 -8.43 5.63
C GLN A 169 1.39 -9.08 6.02
N ALA A 170 2.48 -8.33 6.17
CA ALA A 170 3.78 -8.86 6.58
C ALA A 170 3.73 -9.52 7.97
N PHE A 171 3.02 -8.92 8.94
CA PHE A 171 2.73 -9.55 10.22
C PHE A 171 1.90 -10.83 10.07
N GLN A 172 0.86 -10.77 9.25
CA GLN A 172 0.00 -11.94 9.02
C GLN A 172 0.76 -13.10 8.35
N TRP A 173 1.65 -12.81 7.40
CA TRP A 173 2.54 -13.79 6.80
C TRP A 173 3.42 -14.46 7.84
N ALA A 174 4.06 -13.67 8.73
CA ALA A 174 4.94 -14.20 9.77
C ALA A 174 4.22 -15.13 10.75
N VAL A 175 2.93 -14.92 10.98
CA VAL A 175 2.10 -15.74 11.88
C VAL A 175 1.46 -16.93 11.16
N SER A 176 0.92 -16.72 9.95
CA SER A 176 0.24 -17.80 9.20
C SER A 176 1.21 -18.80 8.57
N TYR A 177 2.37 -18.32 8.12
CA TYR A 177 3.36 -19.09 7.38
C TYR A 177 4.77 -18.83 7.95
N PRO A 178 5.05 -19.22 9.20
CA PRO A 178 6.24 -18.81 9.95
C PRO A 178 7.57 -19.29 9.37
N ASP A 179 7.54 -20.24 8.46
CA ASP A 179 8.73 -20.83 7.81
C ASP A 179 8.82 -20.45 6.31
N PHE A 180 7.93 -19.57 5.81
CA PHE A 180 7.85 -19.26 4.37
C PHE A 180 8.79 -18.12 3.93
N ALA A 181 9.34 -17.35 4.85
CA ALA A 181 10.27 -16.28 4.55
C ALA A 181 11.45 -16.26 5.54
N ASP A 182 12.63 -15.81 5.08
CA ASP A 182 13.78 -15.64 5.96
C ASP A 182 13.68 -14.43 6.87
N ARG A 183 12.94 -13.39 6.44
CA ARG A 183 12.92 -12.06 7.10
C ARG A 183 11.62 -11.33 6.84
N ILE A 184 11.23 -10.50 7.80
CA ILE A 184 10.07 -9.62 7.69
C ILE A 184 10.50 -8.17 7.94
N VAL A 185 10.00 -7.25 7.12
CA VAL A 185 10.09 -5.80 7.32
C VAL A 185 8.69 -5.21 7.33
N ALA A 186 8.34 -4.51 8.40
CA ALA A 186 7.07 -3.81 8.53
C ALA A 186 7.30 -2.32 8.83
N THR A 187 6.81 -1.45 7.94
CA THR A 187 6.90 0.01 8.11
C THR A 187 5.51 0.61 8.29
N SER A 188 5.34 1.49 9.29
CA SER A 188 4.09 2.21 9.59
C SER A 188 2.83 1.33 9.53
N GLY A 189 2.84 0.20 10.24
CA GLY A 189 1.72 -0.73 10.38
C GLY A 189 1.85 -1.53 11.67
N THR A 190 0.79 -2.23 12.08
CA THR A 190 0.71 -3.00 13.33
C THR A 190 0.17 -4.40 13.09
N ALA A 191 0.42 -5.32 14.02
CA ALA A 191 -0.09 -6.69 14.00
C ALA A 191 -1.61 -6.75 14.25
N LYS A 192 -2.18 -5.68 14.81
CA LYS A 192 -3.60 -5.53 15.10
C LYS A 192 -4.04 -4.09 14.89
N THR A 193 -5.26 -3.89 14.40
CA THR A 193 -5.88 -2.57 14.42
C THR A 193 -6.52 -2.33 15.78
N TYR A 194 -5.97 -1.39 16.54
CA TYR A 194 -6.44 -1.04 17.88
C TYR A 194 -7.60 -0.04 17.82
N GLY A 195 -8.28 0.17 18.96
CA GLY A 195 -9.49 0.98 19.06
C GLY A 195 -9.41 2.36 18.44
N HIS A 196 -8.24 3.06 18.54
CA HIS A 196 -8.02 4.35 17.90
C HIS A 196 -8.12 4.26 16.37
N GLY A 197 -7.47 3.25 15.76
CA GLY A 197 -7.54 2.98 14.32
C GLY A 197 -8.96 2.64 13.88
N ILE A 198 -9.67 1.81 14.66
CA ILE A 198 -11.08 1.42 14.40
C ILE A 198 -11.98 2.67 14.39
N VAL A 199 -11.94 3.50 15.44
CA VAL A 199 -12.77 4.72 15.51
C VAL A 199 -12.48 5.67 14.36
N ARG A 200 -11.23 5.80 13.95
CA ARG A 200 -10.84 6.63 12.80
C ARG A 200 -11.46 6.10 11.50
N LEU A 201 -11.36 4.79 11.24
CA LEU A 201 -11.91 4.16 10.03
C LEU A 201 -13.42 4.25 9.99
N GLU A 202 -14.09 4.00 11.13
CA GLU A 202 -15.55 4.19 11.26
C GLU A 202 -15.96 5.63 10.96
N GLY A 203 -15.20 6.62 11.45
CA GLY A 203 -15.43 8.03 11.11
C GLY A 203 -15.33 8.33 9.63
N GLN A 204 -14.38 7.70 8.91
CA GLN A 204 -14.26 7.85 7.46
C GLN A 204 -15.41 7.19 6.72
N ILE A 205 -15.77 5.96 7.10
CA ILE A 205 -16.91 5.23 6.51
C ILE A 205 -18.20 6.01 6.76
N ALA A 206 -18.43 6.50 7.98
CA ALA A 206 -19.61 7.30 8.32
C ALA A 206 -19.69 8.58 7.47
N ALA A 207 -18.56 9.27 7.24
CA ALA A 207 -18.53 10.47 6.40
C ALA A 207 -18.92 10.16 4.94
N LEU A 208 -18.50 9.03 4.40
CA LEU A 208 -18.86 8.61 3.05
C LEU A 208 -20.33 8.19 2.96
N THR A 209 -20.78 7.36 3.88
CA THR A 209 -22.13 6.77 3.88
C THR A 209 -23.23 7.76 4.26
N ALA A 210 -22.88 8.92 4.80
CA ALA A 210 -23.81 10.02 5.07
C ALA A 210 -24.35 10.70 3.81
N ASP A 211 -23.71 10.47 2.64
CA ASP A 211 -24.23 10.95 1.37
C ASP A 211 -25.47 10.12 0.95
N PRO A 212 -26.67 10.72 0.79
CA PRO A 212 -27.86 9.97 0.37
C PRO A 212 -27.69 9.24 -0.95
N THR A 213 -26.80 9.72 -1.84
CA THR A 213 -26.50 9.08 -3.13
C THR A 213 -25.84 7.72 -2.95
N PHE A 214 -25.17 7.47 -1.80
CA PHE A 214 -24.53 6.19 -1.49
C PHE A 214 -25.53 5.03 -1.44
N ASN A 215 -26.79 5.28 -1.00
CA ASN A 215 -27.88 4.33 -1.03
C ASN A 215 -27.51 2.91 -0.55
N ASN A 216 -26.87 2.81 0.62
CA ASN A 216 -26.37 1.54 1.19
C ASN A 216 -25.41 0.76 0.26
N GLY A 217 -24.69 1.46 -0.59
CA GLY A 217 -23.76 0.87 -1.56
C GLY A 217 -24.36 0.58 -2.94
N ASP A 218 -25.67 0.73 -3.09
CA ASP A 218 -26.43 0.45 -4.31
C ASP A 218 -26.66 1.76 -5.11
N PHE A 219 -25.58 2.46 -5.40
CA PHE A 219 -25.61 3.76 -6.06
C PHE A 219 -25.50 3.61 -7.60
N THR A 220 -26.28 4.43 -8.32
CA THR A 220 -26.23 4.52 -9.80
C THR A 220 -25.32 5.64 -10.30
N SER A 221 -24.87 6.50 -9.40
CA SER A 221 -23.88 7.55 -9.66
C SER A 221 -23.01 7.73 -8.43
N PRO A 222 -21.72 8.09 -8.58
CA PRO A 222 -20.82 8.22 -7.45
C PRO A 222 -21.33 9.16 -6.35
N PRO A 223 -21.28 8.79 -5.07
CA PRO A 223 -21.66 9.63 -3.92
C PRO A 223 -20.62 10.73 -3.68
N LYS A 224 -20.63 11.78 -4.50
CA LYS A 224 -19.58 12.80 -4.58
C LYS A 224 -19.35 13.51 -3.25
N LYS A 225 -20.41 13.91 -2.54
CA LYS A 225 -20.28 14.59 -1.25
C LYS A 225 -19.66 13.68 -0.20
N GLY A 226 -20.05 12.40 -0.20
CA GLY A 226 -19.47 11.38 0.65
C GLY A 226 -17.99 11.15 0.36
N LEU A 227 -17.60 11.05 -0.90
CA LEU A 227 -16.19 10.91 -1.32
C LEU A 227 -15.36 12.14 -0.93
N GLU A 228 -15.91 13.36 -1.07
CA GLU A 228 -15.27 14.59 -0.62
C GLU A 228 -15.06 14.62 0.91
N ALA A 229 -16.09 14.21 1.67
CA ALA A 229 -16.03 14.14 3.13
C ALA A 229 -15.02 13.08 3.58
N PHE A 230 -15.02 11.91 2.95
CA PHE A 230 -14.05 10.84 3.18
C PHE A 230 -12.61 11.33 3.00
N GLY A 231 -12.34 12.06 1.89
CA GLY A 231 -11.03 12.65 1.62
C GLY A 231 -10.60 13.67 2.67
N MET A 232 -11.54 14.46 3.21
CA MET A 232 -11.24 15.43 4.27
C MET A 232 -10.93 14.78 5.61
N VAL A 233 -11.63 13.71 5.99
CA VAL A 233 -11.29 12.92 7.18
C VAL A 233 -9.89 12.31 7.02
N TRP A 234 -9.58 11.78 5.84
CA TRP A 234 -8.26 11.26 5.49
C TRP A 234 -7.15 12.30 5.70
N ALA A 235 -7.35 13.54 5.24
CA ALA A 235 -6.38 14.62 5.36
C ALA A 235 -5.97 14.91 6.82
N GLY A 236 -6.91 14.83 7.76
CA GLY A 236 -6.66 15.12 9.16
C GLY A 236 -5.76 14.11 9.87
N TRP A 237 -5.60 12.90 9.32
CA TRP A 237 -4.86 11.82 9.94
C TRP A 237 -3.57 11.42 9.19
N LEU A 238 -3.43 11.83 7.93
CA LEU A 238 -2.31 11.43 7.06
C LEU A 238 -0.97 11.95 7.56
N TYR A 239 -0.92 13.23 7.89
CA TYR A 239 0.29 13.92 8.34
C TYR A 239 0.22 14.26 9.83
N SER A 240 1.38 14.43 10.46
CA SER A 240 1.45 14.83 11.86
C SER A 240 0.95 16.25 12.09
N GLN A 241 0.56 16.54 13.34
CA GLN A 241 0.18 17.90 13.77
C GLN A 241 1.31 18.89 13.52
N GLU A 242 2.56 18.49 13.74
CA GLU A 242 3.74 19.34 13.52
C GLU A 242 3.96 19.64 12.05
N TRP A 243 3.73 18.68 11.16
CA TRP A 243 3.80 18.88 9.72
C TRP A 243 2.82 19.98 9.26
N TRP A 244 1.58 19.94 9.74
CA TRP A 244 0.59 20.98 9.49
C TRP A 244 0.99 22.33 10.09
N ARG A 245 1.46 22.35 11.34
CA ARG A 245 1.89 23.58 12.04
C ARG A 245 3.08 24.25 11.35
N ARG A 246 4.01 23.46 10.80
CA ARG A 246 5.16 23.96 10.02
C ARG A 246 4.79 24.28 8.58
N GLU A 247 3.55 24.12 8.19
CA GLU A 247 3.06 24.37 6.83
C GLU A 247 3.87 23.66 5.72
N LEU A 248 4.35 22.43 5.98
CA LEU A 248 5.18 21.68 5.02
C LEU A 248 4.44 21.37 3.72
N TRP A 249 3.11 21.46 3.71
CA TRP A 249 2.29 21.35 2.51
C TRP A 249 2.66 22.41 1.45
N LYS A 250 3.21 23.57 1.86
CA LYS A 250 3.64 24.62 0.94
C LYS A 250 4.78 24.17 0.01
N ALA A 251 5.65 23.25 0.48
CA ALA A 251 6.74 22.71 -0.33
C ALA A 251 6.23 21.76 -1.45
N SER A 252 5.05 21.17 -1.28
CA SER A 252 4.42 20.26 -2.24
C SER A 252 3.35 20.92 -3.13
N ALA A 253 3.19 22.23 -3.02
CA ALA A 253 2.18 22.99 -3.73
C ALA A 253 2.81 24.16 -4.52
N PRO A 254 2.17 24.66 -5.59
CA PRO A 254 2.61 25.87 -6.29
C PRO A 254 2.73 27.06 -5.35
N ALA A 255 3.68 27.97 -5.62
CA ALA A 255 3.85 29.18 -4.82
C ALA A 255 2.54 29.99 -4.76
N GLY A 256 2.20 30.49 -3.57
CA GLY A 256 0.97 31.24 -3.33
C GLY A 256 -0.29 30.40 -3.09
N THR A 257 -0.19 29.05 -3.09
CA THR A 257 -1.32 28.19 -2.73
C THR A 257 -1.76 28.46 -1.30
N THR A 258 -3.05 28.70 -1.10
CA THR A 258 -3.65 28.83 0.24
C THR A 258 -3.92 27.46 0.87
N LEU A 259 -4.12 27.42 2.19
CA LEU A 259 -4.50 26.17 2.88
C LEU A 259 -5.81 25.60 2.32
N GLU A 260 -6.81 26.46 2.04
CA GLU A 260 -8.08 26.00 1.46
C GLU A 260 -7.89 25.36 0.07
N GLN A 261 -7.06 25.95 -0.78
CA GLN A 261 -6.72 25.35 -2.08
C GLN A 261 -5.97 24.03 -1.93
N TYR A 262 -5.10 23.91 -0.91
CA TYR A 262 -4.42 22.66 -0.63
C TYR A 262 -5.40 21.58 -0.12
N MET A 263 -6.31 21.94 0.78
CA MET A 263 -7.36 21.02 1.27
C MET A 263 -8.29 20.54 0.16
N GLN A 264 -8.52 21.37 -0.88
CA GLN A 264 -9.33 20.96 -2.02
C GLN A 264 -8.76 19.72 -2.74
N ARG A 265 -7.45 19.51 -2.71
CA ARG A 265 -6.81 18.30 -3.28
C ARG A 265 -7.31 17.03 -2.58
N PHE A 266 -7.49 17.06 -1.27
CA PHE A 266 -8.04 15.91 -0.53
C PHE A 266 -9.52 15.71 -0.81
N ARG A 267 -10.31 16.78 -0.94
CA ARG A 267 -11.73 16.69 -1.33
C ARG A 267 -11.90 16.00 -2.67
N THR A 268 -11.03 16.29 -3.62
CA THR A 268 -11.15 15.76 -4.99
C THR A 268 -10.35 14.47 -5.23
N ASN A 269 -9.56 14.01 -4.27
CA ASN A 269 -8.63 12.89 -4.46
C ASN A 269 -9.32 11.58 -4.89
N PHE A 270 -10.50 11.32 -4.36
CA PHE A 270 -11.26 10.09 -4.63
C PHE A 270 -12.34 10.27 -5.72
N LEU A 271 -12.55 11.48 -6.24
CA LEU A 271 -13.57 11.73 -7.26
C LEU A 271 -13.26 11.11 -8.62
N PRO A 272 -12.01 11.09 -9.12
CA PRO A 272 -11.68 10.45 -10.38
C PRO A 272 -11.56 8.94 -10.22
N GLY A 273 -12.67 8.21 -10.41
CA GLY A 273 -12.65 6.76 -10.61
C GLY A 273 -12.59 5.88 -9.35
N ALA A 274 -12.61 6.44 -8.14
CA ALA A 274 -12.71 5.62 -6.94
C ALA A 274 -14.16 5.14 -6.73
N ASP A 275 -14.35 3.85 -6.54
CA ASP A 275 -15.63 3.27 -6.15
C ASP A 275 -15.80 3.32 -4.63
N ALA A 276 -16.97 3.75 -4.16
CA ALA A 276 -17.25 3.91 -2.73
C ALA A 276 -17.25 2.56 -1.98
N ASN A 277 -17.74 1.50 -2.60
CA ASN A 277 -17.73 0.16 -1.99
C ASN A 277 -16.34 -0.41 -1.90
N ASP A 278 -15.45 -0.14 -2.89
CA ASP A 278 -14.05 -0.54 -2.86
C ASP A 278 -13.32 0.13 -1.69
N LEU A 279 -13.51 1.44 -1.52
CA LEU A 279 -12.95 2.21 -0.40
C LEU A 279 -13.40 1.64 0.96
N ILE A 280 -14.69 1.33 1.10
CA ILE A 280 -15.25 0.77 2.32
C ILE A 280 -14.74 -0.64 2.56
N LEU A 281 -14.68 -1.50 1.53
CA LEU A 281 -14.18 -2.86 1.66
C LEU A 281 -12.75 -2.86 2.24
N GLN A 282 -11.85 -2.08 1.66
CA GLN A 282 -10.48 -2.03 2.16
C GLN A 282 -10.38 -1.38 3.55
N ALA A 283 -11.23 -0.38 3.87
CA ALA A 283 -11.31 0.17 5.22
C ALA A 283 -11.74 -0.91 6.24
N ARG A 284 -12.74 -1.73 5.90
CA ARG A 284 -13.19 -2.87 6.73
C ARG A 284 -12.13 -3.97 6.82
N THR A 285 -11.41 -4.25 5.74
CA THR A 285 -10.25 -5.18 5.73
C THR A 285 -9.17 -4.73 6.71
N TRP A 286 -8.85 -3.43 6.70
CA TRP A 286 -7.89 -2.83 7.63
C TRP A 286 -8.38 -2.90 9.09
N GLU A 287 -9.62 -2.48 9.32
CA GLU A 287 -10.23 -2.40 10.66
C GLU A 287 -10.23 -3.74 11.39
N GLN A 288 -10.52 -4.83 10.66
CA GLN A 288 -10.66 -6.16 11.23
C GLN A 288 -9.34 -6.88 11.49
N HIS A 289 -8.21 -6.30 11.05
CA HIS A 289 -6.92 -6.96 11.16
C HIS A 289 -6.53 -7.21 12.62
N ASP A 290 -6.22 -8.48 12.91
CA ASP A 290 -5.73 -8.95 14.19
C ASP A 290 -5.07 -10.33 13.99
N VAL A 291 -3.74 -10.40 14.07
CA VAL A 291 -3.03 -11.69 13.91
C VAL A 291 -3.39 -12.69 15.01
N GLY A 292 -3.87 -12.23 16.16
CA GLY A 292 -4.36 -13.08 17.24
C GLY A 292 -5.59 -13.91 16.84
N LYS A 293 -6.36 -13.47 15.84
CA LYS A 293 -7.49 -14.22 15.27
C LYS A 293 -7.06 -15.35 14.32
N THR A 294 -5.78 -15.49 14.04
CA THR A 294 -5.27 -16.63 13.26
C THR A 294 -5.57 -17.94 14.01
N PRO A 295 -6.04 -19.01 13.34
CA PRO A 295 -6.34 -20.27 13.99
C PRO A 295 -5.21 -20.78 14.89
N GLY A 296 -5.53 -21.18 16.12
CA GLY A 296 -4.58 -21.65 17.14
C GLY A 296 -4.12 -20.57 18.14
N PHE A 297 -4.51 -19.30 17.94
CA PHE A 297 -4.15 -18.22 18.88
C PHE A 297 -5.33 -17.67 19.69
N ASP A 298 -6.57 -18.02 19.34
CA ASP A 298 -7.79 -17.76 20.12
C ASP A 298 -8.03 -16.27 20.45
N GLY A 299 -7.63 -15.34 19.56
CA GLY A 299 -7.72 -13.90 19.73
C GLY A 299 -6.56 -13.27 20.52
N ASP A 300 -5.58 -14.06 20.94
CA ASP A 300 -4.41 -13.61 21.69
C ASP A 300 -3.31 -13.12 20.75
N VAL A 301 -3.24 -11.80 20.57
CA VAL A 301 -2.24 -11.14 19.70
C VAL A 301 -0.81 -11.32 20.24
N GLU A 302 -0.63 -11.33 21.57
CA GLU A 302 0.70 -11.51 22.17
C GLU A 302 1.25 -12.92 21.91
N LYS A 303 0.39 -13.95 22.06
CA LYS A 303 0.73 -15.33 21.74
C LYS A 303 1.09 -15.47 20.25
N ALA A 304 0.34 -14.83 19.37
CA ALA A 304 0.62 -14.82 17.94
C ALA A 304 1.96 -14.14 17.62
N LEU A 305 2.26 -13.00 18.22
CA LEU A 305 3.54 -12.32 18.04
C LEU A 305 4.74 -13.13 18.55
N ARG A 306 4.58 -13.83 19.69
CA ARG A 306 5.62 -14.73 20.24
C ARG A 306 5.89 -15.94 19.34
N SER A 307 4.98 -16.28 18.42
CA SER A 307 5.18 -17.39 17.48
C SER A 307 6.05 -17.03 16.28
N ILE A 308 6.35 -15.75 16.06
CA ILE A 308 7.19 -15.28 14.94
C ILE A 308 8.61 -15.81 15.12
N LYS A 309 9.10 -16.59 14.14
CA LYS A 309 10.39 -17.29 14.23
C LYS A 309 11.55 -16.53 13.61
N VAL A 310 11.26 -15.70 12.62
CA VAL A 310 12.27 -15.09 11.76
C VAL A 310 12.67 -13.68 12.23
N PRO A 311 13.86 -13.20 11.88
CA PRO A 311 14.24 -11.82 12.12
C PRO A 311 13.19 -10.84 11.58
N PHE A 312 12.84 -9.84 12.39
CA PHE A 312 11.77 -8.89 12.11
C PHE A 312 12.29 -7.45 12.27
N LEU A 313 12.30 -6.67 11.19
CA LEU A 313 12.60 -5.24 11.24
C LEU A 313 11.29 -4.46 11.34
N TYR A 314 11.04 -3.86 12.51
CA TYR A 314 9.82 -3.10 12.79
C TYR A 314 10.12 -1.59 12.82
N MET A 315 9.56 -0.84 11.87
CA MET A 315 9.87 0.58 11.62
C MET A 315 8.59 1.42 11.62
N PRO A 316 7.95 1.67 12.76
CA PRO A 316 6.83 2.62 12.84
C PRO A 316 7.33 4.05 12.63
N SER A 317 6.51 4.95 12.08
CA SER A 317 6.81 6.39 12.12
C SER A 317 6.49 6.97 13.50
N GLU A 318 7.38 7.79 14.05
CA GLU A 318 7.19 8.36 15.40
C GLU A 318 5.96 9.25 15.52
N THR A 319 5.49 9.80 14.41
CA THR A 319 4.37 10.75 14.39
C THR A 319 3.17 10.23 13.60
N ASP A 320 3.13 8.92 13.33
CA ASP A 320 2.00 8.29 12.64
C ASP A 320 0.72 8.37 13.47
N LEU A 321 -0.34 8.87 12.84
CA LEU A 321 -1.68 8.95 13.45
C LEU A 321 -2.60 7.80 12.99
N TYR A 322 -2.20 7.04 11.97
CA TYR A 322 -2.93 5.85 11.53
C TYR A 322 -2.54 4.63 12.35
N PHE A 323 -1.24 4.46 12.58
CA PHE A 323 -0.63 3.41 13.37
C PHE A 323 0.28 4.06 14.42
N PRO A 324 -0.30 4.51 15.56
CA PRO A 324 0.46 5.22 16.58
C PRO A 324 1.66 4.41 17.06
N VAL A 325 2.81 5.07 17.18
CA VAL A 325 4.05 4.43 17.62
C VAL A 325 3.94 3.74 19.00
N GLY A 326 2.99 4.17 19.81
CA GLY A 326 2.67 3.55 21.12
C GLY A 326 2.23 2.10 20.97
N ASP A 327 1.39 1.80 19.98
CA ASP A 327 0.93 0.44 19.69
C ASP A 327 2.10 -0.43 19.22
N ALA A 328 2.95 0.09 18.35
CA ALA A 328 4.15 -0.60 17.91
C ALA A 328 5.16 -0.85 19.05
N ARG A 329 5.32 0.09 19.98
CA ARG A 329 6.13 -0.08 21.20
C ARG A 329 5.57 -1.16 22.12
N TYR A 330 4.27 -1.35 22.14
CA TYR A 330 3.64 -2.44 22.86
C TYR A 330 3.91 -3.78 22.15
N GLU A 331 3.61 -3.90 20.87
CA GLU A 331 3.72 -5.13 20.10
C GLU A 331 5.16 -5.68 20.01
N GLN A 332 6.14 -4.81 19.84
CA GLN A 332 7.54 -5.20 19.68
C GLN A 332 8.09 -6.00 20.89
N GLN A 333 7.50 -5.87 22.07
CA GLN A 333 7.91 -6.58 23.29
C GLN A 333 7.66 -8.10 23.20
N PHE A 334 6.78 -8.52 22.30
CA PHE A 334 6.39 -9.92 22.15
C PHE A 334 7.03 -10.62 20.95
N ILE A 335 7.75 -9.89 20.09
CA ILE A 335 8.41 -10.46 18.91
C ILE A 335 9.83 -10.89 19.26
N PRO A 336 10.16 -12.21 19.20
CA PRO A 336 11.43 -12.74 19.75
C PRO A 336 12.70 -12.16 19.10
N HIS A 337 12.67 -11.94 17.77
CA HIS A 337 13.86 -11.51 16.99
C HIS A 337 13.62 -10.16 16.33
N VAL A 338 13.08 -9.20 17.09
CA VAL A 338 12.78 -7.87 16.57
C VAL A 338 13.97 -6.93 16.60
N THR A 339 14.18 -6.22 15.49
CA THR A 339 14.95 -4.98 15.44
C THR A 339 13.95 -3.83 15.35
N PHE A 340 13.73 -3.15 16.47
CA PHE A 340 12.81 -2.02 16.54
C PHE A 340 13.53 -0.73 16.20
N SER A 341 13.14 -0.08 15.10
CA SER A 341 13.83 1.11 14.57
C SER A 341 12.81 2.16 14.10
N PRO A 342 12.18 2.92 15.02
CA PRO A 342 11.23 3.96 14.66
C PRO A 342 11.84 4.98 13.69
N ILE A 343 11.02 5.42 12.72
CA ILE A 343 11.41 6.43 11.73
C ILE A 343 11.30 7.80 12.39
N PRO A 344 12.42 8.55 12.56
CA PRO A 344 12.41 9.83 13.28
C PRO A 344 11.92 10.96 12.37
N SER A 345 10.63 10.94 12.02
CA SER A 345 10.03 11.81 11.03
C SER A 345 8.81 12.55 11.58
N ILE A 346 8.58 13.75 11.07
CA ILE A 346 7.35 14.52 11.32
C ILE A 346 6.33 14.37 10.19
N TRP A 347 6.60 13.56 9.18
CA TRP A 347 5.71 13.37 8.03
C TRP A 347 4.51 12.46 8.33
N GLY A 348 4.37 11.97 9.56
CA GLY A 348 3.23 11.11 9.94
C GLY A 348 3.30 9.76 9.24
N HIS A 349 2.15 9.28 8.78
CA HIS A 349 2.03 7.97 8.12
C HIS A 349 2.89 7.82 6.85
N PRO A 350 2.95 8.79 5.92
CA PRO A 350 3.73 8.68 4.70
C PRO A 350 5.25 8.53 4.91
N ALA A 351 5.78 8.82 6.12
CA ALA A 351 7.19 8.59 6.43
C ALA A 351 7.59 7.13 6.18
N GLY A 352 6.69 6.16 6.48
CA GLY A 352 6.92 4.73 6.24
C GLY A 352 7.01 4.32 4.76
N ALA A 353 6.61 5.22 3.85
CA ALA A 353 6.75 5.08 2.41
C ALA A 353 7.79 6.06 1.82
N GLY A 354 8.67 6.63 2.64
CA GLY A 354 9.73 7.52 2.18
C GLY A 354 9.21 8.86 1.66
N ALA A 355 8.35 9.54 2.42
CA ALA A 355 7.73 10.80 2.00
C ALA A 355 8.72 11.96 1.81
N SER A 356 9.80 11.98 2.59
CA SER A 356 10.89 12.95 2.45
C SER A 356 12.17 12.30 1.94
N PRO A 357 13.14 13.07 1.43
CA PRO A 357 14.48 12.55 1.09
C PRO A 357 15.15 11.87 2.29
N GLU A 358 14.99 12.42 3.49
CA GLU A 358 15.54 11.90 4.75
C GLU A 358 14.90 10.55 5.11
N ASP A 359 13.55 10.45 4.98
CA ASP A 359 12.81 9.21 5.21
C ASP A 359 13.25 8.13 4.23
N LYS A 360 13.36 8.46 2.93
CA LYS A 360 13.88 7.54 1.90
C LYS A 360 15.26 7.02 2.24
N ALA A 361 16.18 7.92 2.58
CA ALA A 361 17.55 7.56 2.93
C ALA A 361 17.60 6.67 4.18
N PHE A 362 16.82 7.00 5.20
CA PHE A 362 16.73 6.21 6.43
C PHE A 362 16.20 4.81 6.17
N LEU A 363 15.04 4.68 5.52
CA LEU A 363 14.41 3.41 5.19
C LEU A 363 15.32 2.56 4.31
N ASN A 364 15.84 3.13 3.23
CA ASN A 364 16.73 2.44 2.30
C ASN A 364 17.94 1.84 3.03
N ARG A 365 18.61 2.63 3.85
CA ARG A 365 19.78 2.18 4.62
C ARG A 365 19.39 1.05 5.59
N LYS A 366 18.35 1.22 6.39
CA LYS A 366 17.94 0.24 7.39
C LYS A 366 17.49 -1.08 6.79
N ILE A 367 16.70 -1.03 5.72
CA ILE A 367 16.25 -2.23 5.02
C ILE A 367 17.45 -2.94 4.35
N MET A 368 18.33 -2.19 3.71
CA MET A 368 19.54 -2.76 3.09
C MET A 368 20.47 -3.45 4.12
N GLU A 369 20.73 -2.80 5.25
CA GLU A 369 21.50 -3.37 6.35
C GLU A 369 20.87 -4.67 6.87
N PHE A 370 19.56 -4.64 7.07
CA PHE A 370 18.81 -5.79 7.56
C PHE A 370 18.79 -6.96 6.57
N LEU A 371 18.64 -6.71 5.27
CA LEU A 371 18.68 -7.76 4.24
C LEU A 371 20.07 -8.38 4.08
N LYS A 372 21.14 -7.66 4.41
CA LYS A 372 22.53 -8.17 4.38
C LYS A 372 22.91 -8.98 5.61
N ALA A 373 22.37 -8.68 6.77
CA ALA A 373 22.79 -9.22 8.07
C ALA A 373 22.64 -10.74 8.28
N GLY A 374 22.30 -11.53 7.28
CA GLY A 374 22.19 -12.99 7.34
C GLY A 374 22.71 -13.71 6.11
N GLY A 375 23.34 -12.99 5.20
CA GLY A 375 24.04 -13.56 4.04
C GLY A 375 25.46 -14.04 4.31
N GLY A 376 25.85 -14.17 5.57
CA GLY A 376 27.18 -14.63 5.98
C GLY A 376 27.37 -16.15 5.89
N GLY A 377 26.96 -16.76 4.78
CA GLY A 377 27.18 -18.18 4.47
C GLY A 377 27.79 -18.43 3.10
N GLU A 378 28.38 -17.41 2.46
CA GLU A 378 29.39 -17.69 1.43
C GLU A 378 30.62 -18.33 2.12
N LYS A 379 30.61 -19.65 2.25
CA LYS A 379 31.84 -20.40 2.40
C LYS A 379 32.69 -20.08 1.16
N GLU A 380 33.70 -19.24 1.33
CA GLU A 380 34.85 -19.28 0.44
C GLU A 380 35.21 -20.78 0.27
N ARG A 381 34.93 -21.32 -0.88
CA ARG A 381 35.49 -22.59 -1.32
C ARG A 381 36.82 -22.23 -1.96
N ASP A 382 37.88 -22.45 -1.21
CA ASP A 382 39.24 -22.57 -1.72
C ASP A 382 39.33 -23.62 -2.86
#